data_99ea47e06483833a19ce694663a18efd
#
_entry.id   99ea47e06483833a19ce694663a18efd
#
_cell.length_a   1.000
_cell.length_b   1.000
_cell.length_c   1.000
_cell.angle_alpha   90.00
_cell.angle_beta   90.00
_cell.angle_gamma   90.00
#
_symmetry.space_group_name_H-M   'P 1'
#
loop_
_entity.id
_entity.type
_entity.pdbx_description
1 polymer ?
#
loop_
_entity_poly.entity_id
_entity_poly.type
_entity_poly.pdbx_seq_one_letter_code
_entity_poly.pdbx_strand_id
1 'polypeptide(L)'
;MTPLELRANGIRFAALTDGPDDGPLVLLLHGFPELSRSWRSQLPALAATGYRAVAPDLRGYGGTESRGPYDLKTLAADVAGLVDALGRESAVVVGHDWGGVIAWAAAHLHRDKVERLVVMNAPHPRAMNKEMRASDEQRKRSRYIFRFQIPVLPERLLSRDRGAQIARSLRGGSHVREVWTPEELDHYRSAFDEPHKLKGPLAYYRTGFRNAVLRRRVRLGGPVEAPTLVLWGMHDRFLSPSFADEEHLRRYAPNVTVVRIERAGHFVQNEAPERVNEELLRWLGR
;
A
#
# COMPACT_ATOMS: atom_id res chain seq x y z
N MET A 1 5.56 -5.88 -18.65
CA MET A 1 4.66 -4.86 -17.99
C MET A 1 4.24 -3.84 -19.02
N THR A 2 2.94 -3.59 -19.14
CA THR A 2 2.35 -2.62 -20.08
C THR A 2 1.48 -1.60 -19.32
N PRO A 3 1.40 -0.34 -19.79
CA PRO A 3 0.46 0.65 -19.26
C PRO A 3 -0.99 0.22 -19.50
N LEU A 4 -1.84 0.51 -18.52
CA LEU A 4 -3.27 0.25 -18.56
C LEU A 4 -4.02 1.47 -17.99
N GLU A 5 -5.14 1.84 -18.61
CA GLU A 5 -6.05 2.86 -18.09
C GLU A 5 -7.39 2.21 -17.72
N LEU A 6 -7.91 2.54 -16.54
CA LEU A 6 -9.15 2.00 -16.00
C LEU A 6 -10.05 3.14 -15.51
N ARG A 7 -11.37 2.93 -15.58
CA ARG A 7 -12.35 3.81 -14.92
C ARG A 7 -13.06 3.04 -13.82
N ALA A 8 -12.89 3.50 -12.59
CA ALA A 8 -13.47 2.87 -11.41
C ALA A 8 -13.89 3.94 -10.39
N ASN A 9 -14.97 3.71 -9.67
CA ASN A 9 -15.46 4.58 -8.60
C ASN A 9 -15.45 6.08 -8.98
N GLY A 10 -15.83 6.38 -10.22
CA GLY A 10 -16.00 7.73 -10.76
C GLY A 10 -14.73 8.49 -11.10
N ILE A 11 -13.55 7.85 -11.12
CA ILE A 11 -12.28 8.45 -11.56
C ILE A 11 -11.52 7.55 -12.54
N ARG A 12 -10.54 8.15 -13.23
CA ARG A 12 -9.60 7.45 -14.11
C ARG A 12 -8.36 7.04 -13.30
N PHE A 13 -7.99 5.78 -13.44
CA PHE A 13 -6.77 5.19 -12.88
C PHE A 13 -5.77 4.89 -13.98
N ALA A 14 -4.51 5.29 -13.77
CA ALA A 14 -3.38 4.75 -14.50
C ALA A 14 -2.86 3.51 -13.75
N ALA A 15 -2.43 2.48 -14.49
CA ALA A 15 -1.93 1.24 -13.91
C ALA A 15 -0.81 0.64 -14.77
N LEU A 16 -0.07 -0.28 -14.19
CA LEU A 16 0.78 -1.23 -14.89
C LEU A 16 0.12 -2.62 -14.83
N THR A 17 0.20 -3.38 -15.90
CA THR A 17 -0.30 -4.76 -15.95
C THR A 17 0.72 -5.70 -16.57
N ASP A 18 0.67 -6.96 -16.17
CA ASP A 18 1.42 -8.07 -16.76
C ASP A 18 0.63 -9.38 -16.65
N GLY A 19 0.92 -10.33 -17.55
CA GLY A 19 0.28 -11.63 -17.58
C GLY A 19 -0.96 -11.70 -18.48
N PRO A 20 -1.58 -12.89 -18.58
CA PRO A 20 -2.71 -13.14 -19.47
C PRO A 20 -3.97 -12.41 -19.00
N ASP A 21 -4.74 -11.86 -19.94
CA ASP A 21 -5.95 -11.09 -19.64
C ASP A 21 -7.05 -11.93 -18.96
N ASP A 22 -7.08 -13.23 -19.21
CA ASP A 22 -8.05 -14.20 -18.65
C ASP A 22 -7.54 -14.86 -17.34
N GLY A 23 -6.29 -14.64 -16.96
CA GLY A 23 -5.69 -15.18 -15.74
C GLY A 23 -6.40 -14.72 -14.46
N PRO A 24 -6.30 -15.46 -13.34
CA PRO A 24 -6.80 -15.01 -12.04
C PRO A 24 -6.19 -13.67 -11.66
N LEU A 25 -7.02 -12.74 -11.17
CA LEU A 25 -6.60 -11.37 -10.91
C LEU A 25 -5.83 -11.23 -9.60
N VAL A 26 -4.66 -10.58 -9.67
CA VAL A 26 -3.93 -10.05 -8.51
C VAL A 26 -3.84 -8.54 -8.64
N LEU A 27 -4.45 -7.81 -7.71
CA LEU A 27 -4.44 -6.34 -7.64
C LEU A 27 -3.43 -5.88 -6.59
N LEU A 28 -2.41 -5.08 -7.00
CA LEU A 28 -1.29 -4.69 -6.15
C LEU A 28 -1.31 -3.19 -5.84
N LEU A 29 -1.48 -2.83 -4.58
CA LEU A 29 -1.69 -1.47 -4.08
C LEU A 29 -0.42 -0.96 -3.40
N HIS A 30 0.21 0.08 -3.95
CA HIS A 30 1.43 0.67 -3.41
C HIS A 30 1.19 1.58 -2.20
N GLY A 31 2.27 2.02 -1.55
CA GLY A 31 2.24 2.96 -0.44
C GLY A 31 2.74 4.38 -0.76
N PHE A 32 3.13 5.11 0.27
CA PHE A 32 3.74 6.43 0.16
C PHE A 32 5.26 6.36 0.43
N PRO A 33 6.10 7.01 -0.36
CA PRO A 33 5.82 7.78 -1.57
C PRO A 33 6.09 6.95 -2.84
N GLU A 34 5.31 5.94 -3.04
CA GLU A 34 5.47 5.00 -4.14
C GLU A 34 4.44 5.20 -5.26
N LEU A 35 4.53 4.36 -6.30
CA LEU A 35 3.67 4.29 -7.48
C LEU A 35 3.50 2.83 -7.89
N SER A 36 2.72 2.55 -8.93
CA SER A 36 2.56 1.23 -9.54
C SER A 36 3.89 0.52 -9.83
N ARG A 37 4.94 1.29 -10.18
CA ARG A 37 6.31 0.78 -10.41
C ARG A 37 6.94 0.11 -9.17
N SER A 38 6.42 0.32 -7.98
CA SER A 38 6.87 -0.39 -6.78
C SER A 38 6.77 -1.91 -6.92
N TRP A 39 5.89 -2.36 -7.77
CA TRP A 39 5.59 -3.77 -8.03
C TRP A 39 6.35 -4.36 -9.24
N ARG A 40 7.41 -3.67 -9.72
CA ARG A 40 8.17 -4.05 -10.92
C ARG A 40 8.78 -5.46 -10.87
N SER A 41 9.02 -5.99 -9.67
CA SER A 41 9.53 -7.36 -9.47
C SER A 41 8.42 -8.39 -9.26
N GLN A 42 7.25 -7.98 -8.73
CA GLN A 42 6.12 -8.85 -8.46
C GLN A 42 5.25 -9.07 -9.70
N LEU A 43 5.03 -8.02 -10.52
CA LEU A 43 4.22 -8.11 -11.74
C LEU A 43 4.70 -9.24 -12.68
N PRO A 44 5.98 -9.28 -13.12
CA PRO A 44 6.44 -10.35 -14.01
C PRO A 44 6.50 -11.72 -13.32
N ALA A 45 6.75 -11.79 -12.02
CA ALA A 45 6.77 -13.05 -11.28
C ALA A 45 5.38 -13.69 -11.22
N LEU A 46 4.33 -12.90 -10.97
CA LEU A 46 2.94 -13.35 -11.00
C LEU A 46 2.51 -13.72 -12.42
N ALA A 47 2.85 -12.90 -13.40
CA ALA A 47 2.53 -13.15 -14.81
C ALA A 47 3.12 -14.48 -15.32
N ALA A 48 4.36 -14.80 -14.95
CA ALA A 48 5.03 -16.04 -15.30
C ALA A 48 4.33 -17.30 -14.75
N THR A 49 3.49 -17.15 -13.73
CA THR A 49 2.69 -18.23 -13.13
C THR A 49 1.22 -18.21 -13.56
N GLY A 50 0.88 -17.40 -14.58
CA GLY A 50 -0.45 -17.37 -15.20
C GLY A 50 -1.45 -16.43 -14.52
N TYR A 51 -1.04 -15.58 -13.58
CA TYR A 51 -1.89 -14.53 -13.02
C TYR A 51 -1.94 -13.31 -13.94
N ARG A 52 -3.10 -12.65 -13.98
CA ARG A 52 -3.21 -11.27 -14.43
C ARG A 52 -2.88 -10.36 -13.27
N ALA A 53 -1.69 -9.78 -13.28
CA ALA A 53 -1.24 -8.87 -12.24
C ALA A 53 -1.47 -7.42 -12.67
N VAL A 54 -2.15 -6.62 -11.83
CA VAL A 54 -2.47 -5.22 -12.10
C VAL A 54 -2.08 -4.36 -10.90
N ALA A 55 -1.25 -3.34 -11.15
CA ALA A 55 -0.81 -2.38 -10.15
C ALA A 55 -1.27 -0.97 -10.53
N PRO A 56 -2.35 -0.44 -9.95
CA PRO A 56 -2.77 0.95 -10.19
C PRO A 56 -1.87 1.93 -9.42
N ASP A 57 -1.65 3.11 -10.00
CA ASP A 57 -1.35 4.28 -9.18
C ASP A 57 -2.59 4.60 -8.35
N LEU A 58 -2.45 4.70 -7.03
CA LEU A 58 -3.58 4.95 -6.16
C LEU A 58 -4.22 6.33 -6.43
N ARG A 59 -5.45 6.54 -6.00
CA ARG A 59 -6.19 7.83 -6.12
C ARG A 59 -5.31 9.01 -5.74
N GLY A 60 -5.10 9.94 -6.68
CA GLY A 60 -4.27 11.14 -6.48
C GLY A 60 -2.76 10.94 -6.57
N TYR A 61 -2.30 9.75 -6.99
CA TYR A 61 -0.90 9.45 -7.26
C TYR A 61 -0.64 9.33 -8.76
N GLY A 62 0.58 9.64 -9.17
CA GLY A 62 1.11 9.39 -10.50
C GLY A 62 0.17 9.85 -11.63
N GLY A 63 -0.19 8.91 -12.50
CA GLY A 63 -1.11 9.17 -13.61
C GLY A 63 -2.59 9.09 -13.24
N THR A 64 -2.94 8.71 -12.02
CA THR A 64 -4.33 8.60 -11.56
C THR A 64 -4.93 9.95 -11.18
N GLU A 65 -6.19 10.14 -11.48
CA GLU A 65 -6.92 11.39 -11.24
C GLU A 65 -6.90 11.78 -9.75
N SER A 66 -6.55 13.05 -9.48
CA SER A 66 -6.46 13.60 -8.12
C SER A 66 -7.77 14.26 -7.71
N ARG A 67 -8.78 13.47 -7.36
CA ARG A 67 -10.10 13.93 -6.91
C ARG A 67 -10.54 13.18 -5.65
N GLY A 68 -10.81 13.95 -4.57
CA GLY A 68 -11.34 13.37 -3.31
C GLY A 68 -12.77 12.78 -3.46
N PRO A 69 -13.29 12.21 -2.38
CA PRO A 69 -12.68 12.15 -1.06
C PRO A 69 -11.55 11.12 -0.93
N TYR A 70 -10.74 11.24 0.14
CA TYR A 70 -9.58 10.37 0.44
C TYR A 70 -9.76 9.64 1.77
N ASP A 71 -11.01 9.42 2.18
CA ASP A 71 -11.29 8.61 3.36
C ASP A 71 -11.22 7.10 3.03
N LEU A 72 -10.99 6.32 4.06
CA LEU A 72 -10.72 4.89 3.91
C LEU A 72 -11.88 4.10 3.26
N LYS A 73 -13.15 4.58 3.42
CA LYS A 73 -14.30 3.96 2.77
C LYS A 73 -14.26 4.16 1.25
N THR A 74 -13.95 5.38 0.82
CA THR A 74 -13.80 5.71 -0.61
C THR A 74 -12.63 4.93 -1.22
N LEU A 75 -11.49 4.89 -0.53
CA LEU A 75 -10.31 4.17 -1.03
C LEU A 75 -10.54 2.65 -1.10
N ALA A 76 -11.30 2.08 -0.18
CA ALA A 76 -11.72 0.68 -0.26
C ALA A 76 -12.70 0.42 -1.42
N ALA A 77 -13.59 1.38 -1.70
CA ALA A 77 -14.51 1.30 -2.84
C ALA A 77 -13.75 1.44 -4.19
N ASP A 78 -12.61 2.12 -4.23
CA ASP A 78 -11.73 2.13 -5.40
C ASP A 78 -11.24 0.71 -5.73
N VAL A 79 -10.86 -0.08 -4.71
CA VAL A 79 -10.44 -1.49 -4.89
C VAL A 79 -11.57 -2.31 -5.50
N ALA A 80 -12.76 -2.22 -4.94
CA ALA A 80 -13.94 -2.93 -5.47
C ALA A 80 -14.24 -2.52 -6.91
N GLY A 81 -14.26 -1.23 -7.19
CA GLY A 81 -14.50 -0.71 -8.54
C GLY A 81 -13.42 -1.08 -9.55
N LEU A 82 -12.15 -1.23 -9.13
CA LEU A 82 -11.07 -1.72 -9.99
C LEU A 82 -11.26 -3.19 -10.34
N VAL A 83 -11.69 -4.03 -9.39
CA VAL A 83 -12.01 -5.44 -9.63
C VAL A 83 -13.14 -5.55 -10.66
N ASP A 84 -14.21 -4.75 -10.49
CA ASP A 84 -15.34 -4.69 -11.42
C ASP A 84 -14.91 -4.20 -12.82
N ALA A 85 -14.10 -3.14 -12.87
CA ALA A 85 -13.60 -2.57 -14.13
C ALA A 85 -12.70 -3.54 -14.92
N LEU A 86 -12.06 -4.48 -14.22
CA LEU A 86 -11.25 -5.54 -14.81
C LEU A 86 -12.09 -6.78 -15.19
N GLY A 87 -13.42 -6.72 -15.03
CA GLY A 87 -14.35 -7.78 -15.40
C GLY A 87 -14.25 -9.02 -14.50
N ARG A 88 -13.91 -8.84 -13.22
CA ARG A 88 -13.74 -9.93 -12.25
C ARG A 88 -14.76 -9.85 -11.12
N GLU A 89 -15.17 -10.99 -10.60
CA GLU A 89 -16.01 -11.05 -9.40
C GLU A 89 -15.21 -10.71 -8.15
N SER A 90 -14.00 -11.26 -8.03
CA SER A 90 -13.09 -11.05 -6.93
C SER A 90 -11.63 -11.06 -7.39
N ALA A 91 -10.71 -10.73 -6.48
CA ALA A 91 -9.28 -10.72 -6.73
C ALA A 91 -8.49 -11.13 -5.48
N VAL A 92 -7.26 -11.58 -5.69
CA VAL A 92 -6.22 -11.49 -4.67
C VAL A 92 -5.81 -10.04 -4.55
N VAL A 93 -5.97 -9.44 -3.37
CA VAL A 93 -5.58 -8.05 -3.12
C VAL A 93 -4.30 -8.01 -2.31
N VAL A 94 -3.26 -7.42 -2.89
CA VAL A 94 -1.93 -7.24 -2.28
C VAL A 94 -1.75 -5.77 -1.97
N GLY A 95 -1.31 -5.40 -0.78
CA GLY A 95 -1.09 -4.00 -0.44
C GLY A 95 0.12 -3.76 0.45
N HIS A 96 0.85 -2.69 0.18
CA HIS A 96 1.98 -2.21 0.97
C HIS A 96 1.67 -0.85 1.57
N ASP A 97 2.08 -0.58 2.81
CA ASP A 97 1.90 0.71 3.52
C ASP A 97 0.43 1.21 3.43
N TRP A 98 0.16 2.39 2.85
CA TRP A 98 -1.22 2.87 2.62
C TRP A 98 -2.04 1.90 1.76
N GLY A 99 -1.43 1.28 0.74
CA GLY A 99 -2.08 0.24 -0.05
C GLY A 99 -2.51 -0.96 0.80
N GLY A 100 -1.70 -1.33 1.80
CA GLY A 100 -2.03 -2.39 2.76
C GLY A 100 -3.16 -1.98 3.72
N VAL A 101 -3.17 -0.74 4.20
CA VAL A 101 -4.27 -0.19 5.00
C VAL A 101 -5.59 -0.20 4.21
N ILE A 102 -5.53 0.16 2.92
CA ILE A 102 -6.68 0.12 2.00
C ILE A 102 -7.12 -1.32 1.75
N ALA A 103 -6.18 -2.24 1.54
CA ALA A 103 -6.46 -3.67 1.33
C ALA A 103 -7.18 -4.29 2.55
N TRP A 104 -6.72 -4.00 3.77
CA TRP A 104 -7.44 -4.36 4.99
C TRP A 104 -8.88 -3.82 5.00
N ALA A 105 -9.07 -2.55 4.64
CA ALA A 105 -10.39 -1.93 4.61
C ALA A 105 -11.29 -2.56 3.53
N ALA A 106 -10.76 -2.84 2.35
CA ALA A 106 -11.49 -3.52 1.28
C ALA A 106 -11.95 -4.91 1.70
N ALA A 107 -11.08 -5.69 2.35
CA ALA A 107 -11.43 -7.00 2.87
C ALA A 107 -12.52 -6.99 3.96
N HIS A 108 -12.69 -5.86 4.66
CA HIS A 108 -13.81 -5.67 5.59
C HIS A 108 -15.10 -5.17 4.94
N LEU A 109 -14.99 -4.21 4.01
CA LEU A 109 -16.13 -3.45 3.47
C LEU A 109 -16.67 -4.02 2.17
N HIS A 110 -15.84 -4.74 1.42
CA HIS A 110 -16.14 -5.35 0.12
C HIS A 110 -15.64 -6.79 0.10
N ARG A 111 -16.16 -7.61 1.02
CA ARG A 111 -15.72 -9.00 1.26
C ARG A 111 -15.82 -9.88 0.04
N ASP A 112 -16.85 -9.66 -0.75
CA ASP A 112 -17.13 -10.35 -2.03
C ASP A 112 -16.07 -10.06 -3.10
N LYS A 113 -15.34 -8.94 -2.97
CA LYS A 113 -14.31 -8.50 -3.92
C LYS A 113 -12.89 -8.97 -3.56
N VAL A 114 -12.69 -9.44 -2.33
CA VAL A 114 -11.38 -9.86 -1.83
C VAL A 114 -11.38 -11.36 -1.54
N GLU A 115 -10.91 -12.14 -2.52
CA GLU A 115 -10.78 -13.60 -2.40
C GLU A 115 -9.68 -13.99 -1.39
N ARG A 116 -8.53 -13.36 -1.51
CA ARG A 116 -7.38 -13.51 -0.62
C ARG A 116 -6.73 -12.16 -0.37
N LEU A 117 -6.16 -11.99 0.81
CA LEU A 117 -5.53 -10.74 1.21
C LEU A 117 -4.04 -10.94 1.48
N VAL A 118 -3.19 -10.11 0.89
CA VAL A 118 -1.76 -10.05 1.21
C VAL A 118 -1.40 -8.63 1.67
N VAL A 119 -0.75 -8.51 2.80
CA VAL A 119 -0.38 -7.23 3.39
C VAL A 119 1.12 -7.20 3.67
N MET A 120 1.78 -6.15 3.20
CA MET A 120 3.22 -5.94 3.36
C MET A 120 3.45 -4.65 4.15
N ASN A 121 4.14 -4.76 5.29
CA ASN A 121 4.48 -3.63 6.17
C ASN A 121 3.36 -2.60 6.31
N ALA A 122 2.16 -3.07 6.63
CA ALA A 122 0.99 -2.22 6.86
C ALA A 122 0.15 -2.75 8.03
N PRO A 123 -0.09 -1.94 9.06
CA PRO A 123 -0.85 -2.37 10.21
C PRO A 123 -2.34 -2.46 9.89
N HIS A 124 -3.02 -3.39 10.52
CA HIS A 124 -4.48 -3.35 10.54
C HIS A 124 -4.96 -2.02 11.16
N PRO A 125 -5.97 -1.31 10.58
CA PRO A 125 -6.37 0.03 11.05
C PRO A 125 -6.73 0.11 12.53
N ARG A 126 -7.32 -0.95 13.11
CA ARG A 126 -7.62 -1.00 14.55
C ARG A 126 -6.35 -1.21 15.39
N ALA A 127 -5.39 -2.01 14.91
CA ALA A 127 -4.12 -2.22 15.58
C ALA A 127 -3.30 -0.92 15.62
N MET A 128 -3.20 -0.19 14.50
CA MET A 128 -2.54 1.12 14.46
C MET A 128 -3.13 2.11 15.47
N ASN A 129 -4.45 2.20 15.53
CA ASN A 129 -5.14 3.07 16.51
C ASN A 129 -4.84 2.69 17.96
N LYS A 130 -4.72 1.39 18.26
CA LYS A 130 -4.36 0.90 19.61
C LYS A 130 -2.93 1.25 19.94
N GLU A 131 -2.00 0.95 19.03
CA GLU A 131 -0.57 1.14 19.23
C GLU A 131 -0.19 2.62 19.35
N MET A 132 -0.80 3.50 18.55
CA MET A 132 -0.63 4.96 18.67
C MET A 132 -1.02 5.52 20.04
N ARG A 133 -1.86 4.82 20.80
CA ARG A 133 -2.24 5.22 22.17
C ARG A 133 -1.33 4.60 23.22
N ALA A 134 -0.89 3.35 22.99
CA ALA A 134 -0.18 2.56 23.97
C ALA A 134 1.35 2.73 23.90
N SER A 135 1.92 2.96 22.71
CA SER A 135 3.37 2.91 22.46
C SER A 135 3.97 4.28 22.19
N ASP A 136 4.89 4.71 23.07
CA ASP A 136 5.73 5.91 22.83
C ASP A 136 6.65 5.72 21.63
N GLU A 137 7.12 4.49 21.42
CA GLU A 137 7.98 4.16 20.30
C GLU A 137 7.25 4.35 18.97
N GLN A 138 6.02 3.81 18.84
CA GLN A 138 5.24 4.00 17.63
C GLN A 138 4.88 5.47 17.41
N ARG A 139 4.56 6.22 18.46
CA ARG A 139 4.37 7.67 18.34
C ARG A 139 5.59 8.40 17.82
N LYS A 140 6.80 8.01 18.27
CA LYS A 140 8.07 8.57 17.78
C LYS A 140 8.29 8.23 16.30
N ARG A 141 8.06 6.99 15.89
CA ARG A 141 8.15 6.53 14.49
C ARG A 141 7.16 7.27 13.58
N SER A 142 5.98 7.60 14.08
CA SER A 142 4.89 8.26 13.36
C SER A 142 4.90 9.79 13.41
N ARG A 143 5.95 10.44 13.95
CA ARG A 143 6.01 11.92 14.09
C ARG A 143 5.84 12.68 12.78
N TYR A 144 6.26 12.09 11.66
CA TYR A 144 6.13 12.71 10.34
C TYR A 144 4.65 12.95 9.96
N ILE A 145 3.72 12.12 10.43
CA ILE A 145 2.27 12.27 10.20
C ILE A 145 1.78 13.64 10.71
N PHE A 146 2.28 14.09 11.86
CA PHE A 146 1.91 15.41 12.41
C PHE A 146 2.45 16.55 11.55
N ARG A 147 3.66 16.42 10.99
CA ARG A 147 4.24 17.40 10.07
C ARG A 147 3.42 17.52 8.79
N PHE A 148 2.84 16.43 8.31
CA PHE A 148 1.99 16.41 7.12
C PHE A 148 0.62 17.10 7.32
N GLN A 149 0.23 17.41 8.58
CA GLN A 149 -0.99 18.18 8.85
C GLN A 149 -0.81 19.68 8.55
N ILE A 150 0.41 20.19 8.48
CA ILE A 150 0.66 21.60 8.19
C ILE A 150 0.26 21.88 6.74
N PRO A 151 -0.58 22.91 6.47
CA PRO A 151 -0.97 23.24 5.10
C PRO A 151 0.23 23.71 4.26
N VAL A 152 0.31 23.27 3.01
CA VAL A 152 1.24 23.74 1.97
C VAL A 152 2.71 23.42 2.24
N LEU A 153 3.18 23.50 3.48
CA LEU A 153 4.60 23.35 3.82
C LEU A 153 5.17 21.97 3.46
N PRO A 154 4.51 20.83 3.79
CA PRO A 154 5.02 19.51 3.40
C PRO A 154 5.11 19.35 1.88
N GLU A 155 4.12 19.83 1.12
CA GLU A 155 4.13 19.76 -0.33
C GLU A 155 5.36 20.48 -0.91
N ARG A 156 5.64 21.70 -0.44
CA ARG A 156 6.81 22.49 -0.87
C ARG A 156 8.14 21.86 -0.47
N LEU A 157 8.23 21.31 0.76
CA LEU A 157 9.46 20.68 1.24
C LEU A 157 9.77 19.36 0.53
N LEU A 158 8.75 18.52 0.28
CA LEU A 158 8.92 17.23 -0.36
C LEU A 158 9.22 17.37 -1.85
N SER A 159 8.62 18.35 -2.55
CA SER A 159 8.87 18.59 -3.98
C SER A 159 10.13 19.39 -4.27
N ARG A 160 10.72 20.03 -3.24
CA ARG A 160 11.93 20.85 -3.40
C ARG A 160 13.08 20.07 -4.05
N ASP A 161 13.91 20.79 -4.81
CA ASP A 161 15.08 20.25 -5.50
C ASP A 161 14.69 19.04 -6.39
N ARG A 162 13.59 19.20 -7.14
CA ARG A 162 13.04 18.14 -8.01
C ARG A 162 12.78 16.85 -7.23
N GLY A 163 12.05 16.94 -6.12
CA GLY A 163 11.69 15.78 -5.31
C GLY A 163 12.85 15.09 -4.58
N ALA A 164 13.97 15.78 -4.34
CA ALA A 164 15.13 15.17 -3.68
C ALA A 164 14.81 14.61 -2.28
N GLN A 165 13.83 15.18 -1.58
CA GLN A 165 13.41 14.69 -0.28
C GLN A 165 12.65 13.34 -0.39
N ILE A 166 11.96 13.08 -1.49
CA ILE A 166 11.35 11.78 -1.78
C ILE A 166 12.40 10.68 -1.88
N ALA A 167 13.46 10.93 -2.69
CA ALA A 167 14.59 10.00 -2.80
C ALA A 167 15.27 9.73 -1.45
N ARG A 168 15.46 10.78 -0.63
CA ARG A 168 15.99 10.62 0.74
C ARG A 168 15.06 9.79 1.64
N SER A 169 13.75 9.96 1.48
CA SER A 169 12.76 9.22 2.27
C SER A 169 12.76 7.73 1.90
N LEU A 170 12.83 7.40 0.60
CA LEU A 170 12.93 6.02 0.13
C LEU A 170 14.21 5.34 0.66
N ARG A 171 15.39 5.93 0.39
CA ARG A 171 16.65 5.40 0.91
C ARG A 171 16.73 5.37 2.43
N GLY A 172 16.26 6.44 3.08
CA GLY A 172 16.29 6.55 4.54
C GLY A 172 15.31 5.61 5.25
N GLY A 173 14.21 5.26 4.60
CA GLY A 173 13.20 4.32 5.09
C GLY A 173 13.60 2.85 4.90
N SER A 174 14.50 2.57 3.96
CA SER A 174 14.95 1.21 3.66
C SER A 174 16.07 0.74 4.57
N HIS A 175 16.07 -0.55 4.86
CA HIS A 175 17.20 -1.28 5.44
C HIS A 175 18.25 -1.56 4.37
N VAL A 176 17.83 -2.08 3.20
CA VAL A 176 18.65 -2.34 2.03
C VAL A 176 18.55 -1.15 1.06
N ARG A 177 19.48 -0.21 1.16
CA ARG A 177 19.41 1.07 0.41
C ARG A 177 19.80 0.96 -1.05
N GLU A 178 20.57 -0.08 -1.37
CA GLU A 178 21.16 -0.35 -2.67
C GLU A 178 20.11 -0.71 -3.72
N VAL A 179 18.92 -1.13 -3.30
CA VAL A 179 17.78 -1.42 -4.19
C VAL A 179 17.26 -0.18 -4.93
N TRP A 180 17.61 1.00 -4.43
CA TRP A 180 17.25 2.28 -5.05
C TRP A 180 18.38 2.77 -5.96
N THR A 181 18.35 2.33 -7.21
CA THR A 181 19.28 2.83 -8.23
C THR A 181 19.01 4.31 -8.54
N PRO A 182 19.94 5.02 -9.17
CA PRO A 182 19.71 6.40 -9.61
C PRO A 182 18.45 6.55 -10.47
N GLU A 183 18.21 5.62 -11.39
CA GLU A 183 17.07 5.59 -12.31
C GLU A 183 15.74 5.43 -11.56
N GLU A 184 15.70 4.49 -10.58
CA GLU A 184 14.53 4.31 -9.74
C GLU A 184 14.23 5.56 -8.91
N LEU A 185 15.26 6.18 -8.32
CA LEU A 185 15.08 7.41 -7.57
C LEU A 185 14.62 8.58 -8.44
N ASP A 186 15.13 8.70 -9.67
CA ASP A 186 14.71 9.77 -10.59
C ASP A 186 13.26 9.58 -11.04
N HIS A 187 12.80 8.33 -11.21
CA HIS A 187 11.40 8.04 -11.47
C HIS A 187 10.48 8.56 -10.35
N TYR A 188 10.78 8.23 -9.09
CA TYR A 188 9.98 8.72 -7.97
C TYR A 188 10.13 10.22 -7.73
N ARG A 189 11.30 10.80 -7.93
CA ARG A 189 11.53 12.25 -7.83
C ARG A 189 10.64 13.01 -8.81
N SER A 190 10.64 12.62 -10.08
CA SER A 190 9.86 13.28 -11.14
C SER A 190 8.34 13.16 -10.93
N ALA A 191 7.89 12.09 -10.27
CA ALA A 191 6.49 11.93 -9.90
C ALA A 191 6.02 12.89 -8.81
N PHE A 192 6.95 13.45 -8.01
CA PHE A 192 6.64 14.31 -6.86
C PHE A 192 7.44 15.63 -6.85
N ASP A 193 7.94 16.07 -8.01
CA ASP A 193 8.79 17.26 -8.16
C ASP A 193 8.03 18.60 -8.08
N GLU A 194 6.70 18.57 -8.03
CA GLU A 194 5.86 19.75 -7.90
C GLU A 194 4.88 19.62 -6.72
N PRO A 195 4.60 20.74 -5.99
CA PRO A 195 3.71 20.70 -4.83
C PRO A 195 2.32 20.16 -5.11
N HIS A 196 1.76 20.39 -6.30
CA HIS A 196 0.43 19.92 -6.62
C HIS A 196 0.32 18.39 -6.73
N LYS A 197 1.40 17.70 -7.13
CA LYS A 197 1.48 16.23 -7.23
C LYS A 197 1.45 15.54 -5.85
N LEU A 198 1.71 16.28 -4.79
CA LEU A 198 1.69 15.79 -3.40
C LEU A 198 0.36 16.02 -2.68
N LYS A 199 -0.57 16.79 -3.26
CA LYS A 199 -1.87 17.08 -2.62
C LYS A 199 -2.69 15.82 -2.35
N GLY A 200 -2.81 14.93 -3.35
CA GLY A 200 -3.48 13.65 -3.21
C GLY A 200 -2.81 12.76 -2.15
N PRO A 201 -1.52 12.40 -2.32
CA PRO A 201 -0.79 11.58 -1.36
C PRO A 201 -0.87 12.05 0.10
N LEU A 202 -0.70 13.35 0.35
CA LEU A 202 -0.78 13.90 1.70
C LEU A 202 -2.21 13.98 2.24
N ALA A 203 -3.23 13.99 1.36
CA ALA A 203 -4.63 13.96 1.78
C ALA A 203 -5.02 12.66 2.50
N TYR A 204 -4.35 11.54 2.22
CA TYR A 204 -4.52 10.28 2.97
C TYR A 204 -4.21 10.47 4.45
N TYR A 205 -3.05 11.04 4.76
CA TYR A 205 -2.61 11.32 6.12
C TYR A 205 -3.49 12.36 6.81
N ARG A 206 -3.85 13.44 6.11
CA ARG A 206 -4.70 14.50 6.65
C ARG A 206 -6.10 14.01 6.95
N THR A 207 -6.68 13.23 6.04
CA THR A 207 -8.03 12.67 6.22
C THR A 207 -8.02 11.62 7.34
N GLY A 208 -7.03 10.73 7.36
CA GLY A 208 -6.87 9.74 8.43
C GLY A 208 -6.73 10.39 9.80
N PHE A 209 -5.86 11.41 9.93
CA PHE A 209 -5.65 12.14 11.17
C PHE A 209 -6.92 12.88 11.61
N ARG A 210 -7.56 13.64 10.72
CA ARG A 210 -8.82 14.36 11.00
C ARG A 210 -9.91 13.41 11.48
N ASN A 211 -10.07 12.26 10.81
CA ASN A 211 -11.07 11.26 11.20
C ASN A 211 -10.75 10.64 12.57
N ALA A 212 -9.47 10.43 12.87
CA ALA A 212 -9.06 9.95 14.20
C ALA A 212 -9.37 10.97 15.32
N VAL A 213 -9.07 12.27 15.10
CA VAL A 213 -9.34 13.36 16.04
C VAL A 213 -10.84 13.56 16.24
N LEU A 214 -11.62 13.59 15.15
CA LEU A 214 -13.07 13.76 15.17
C LEU A 214 -13.82 12.47 15.56
N ARG A 215 -13.10 11.39 15.89
CA ARG A 215 -13.66 10.07 16.20
C ARG A 215 -14.59 9.51 15.10
N ARG A 216 -14.44 9.98 13.87
CA ARG A 216 -15.16 9.51 12.67
C ARG A 216 -14.49 8.24 12.13
N ARG A 217 -14.62 7.14 12.86
CA ARG A 217 -13.98 5.88 12.45
C ARG A 217 -14.89 5.14 11.49
N VAL A 218 -14.25 4.60 10.43
CA VAL A 218 -14.92 3.62 9.58
C VAL A 218 -15.24 2.39 10.44
N ARG A 219 -16.51 1.98 10.43
CA ARG A 219 -16.94 0.74 11.09
C ARG A 219 -16.51 -0.43 10.20
N LEU A 220 -15.39 -1.01 10.54
CA LEU A 220 -14.92 -2.25 9.96
C LEU A 220 -15.66 -3.40 10.67
N GLY A 221 -16.64 -4.01 10.12
CA GLY A 221 -17.46 -5.08 10.67
C GLY A 221 -16.76 -6.13 11.56
N GLY A 222 -17.10 -7.39 11.42
CA GLY A 222 -16.42 -8.55 12.04
C GLY A 222 -14.99 -8.76 11.49
N PRO A 223 -14.32 -9.87 11.80
CA PRO A 223 -12.98 -10.17 11.28
C PRO A 223 -12.96 -10.34 9.75
N VAL A 224 -11.78 -10.25 9.16
CA VAL A 224 -11.53 -10.60 7.76
C VAL A 224 -11.50 -12.11 7.65
N GLU A 225 -12.48 -12.68 6.95
CA GLU A 225 -12.60 -14.14 6.75
C GLU A 225 -11.70 -14.67 5.63
N ALA A 226 -11.36 -13.80 4.67
CA ALA A 226 -10.47 -14.14 3.56
C ALA A 226 -9.13 -14.67 4.10
N PRO A 227 -8.57 -15.74 3.53
CA PRO A 227 -7.21 -16.17 3.81
C PRO A 227 -6.26 -14.97 3.69
N THR A 228 -5.42 -14.75 4.71
CA THR A 228 -4.60 -13.55 4.80
C THR A 228 -3.13 -13.93 4.99
N LEU A 229 -2.24 -13.36 4.17
CA LEU A 229 -0.79 -13.41 4.32
C LEU A 229 -0.27 -12.04 4.74
N VAL A 230 0.55 -12.00 5.78
CA VAL A 230 1.29 -10.79 6.17
C VAL A 230 2.77 -11.03 5.95
N LEU A 231 3.39 -10.26 5.07
CA LEU A 231 4.85 -10.23 4.87
C LEU A 231 5.41 -8.99 5.56
N TRP A 232 6.37 -9.18 6.45
CA TRP A 232 6.86 -8.07 7.27
C TRP A 232 8.38 -7.98 7.28
N GLY A 233 8.91 -6.87 6.74
CA GLY A 233 10.32 -6.53 6.87
C GLY A 233 10.63 -6.05 8.29
N MET A 234 11.47 -6.79 9.01
CA MET A 234 11.68 -6.62 10.45
C MET A 234 12.46 -5.34 10.83
N HIS A 235 13.16 -4.74 9.86
CA HIS A 235 13.90 -3.48 10.06
C HIS A 235 13.10 -2.23 9.64
N ASP A 236 11.76 -2.31 9.67
CA ASP A 236 10.88 -1.17 9.38
C ASP A 236 11.14 -0.02 10.36
N ARG A 237 11.39 1.19 9.81
CA ARG A 237 11.66 2.39 10.60
C ARG A 237 10.42 3.19 10.97
N PHE A 238 9.30 2.94 10.28
CA PHE A 238 8.04 3.66 10.46
C PHE A 238 7.04 2.90 11.33
N LEU A 239 7.10 1.57 11.28
CA LEU A 239 6.16 0.69 11.93
C LEU A 239 6.88 -0.28 12.88
N SER A 240 6.28 -0.50 14.05
CA SER A 240 6.81 -1.44 15.03
C SER A 240 6.70 -2.89 14.54
N PRO A 241 7.71 -3.74 14.80
CA PRO A 241 7.61 -5.19 14.54
C PRO A 241 6.44 -5.87 15.28
N SER A 242 5.90 -5.24 16.33
CA SER A 242 4.71 -5.73 17.05
C SER A 242 3.47 -5.90 16.17
N PHE A 243 3.41 -5.18 15.04
CA PHE A 243 2.33 -5.36 14.07
C PHE A 243 2.41 -6.69 13.30
N ALA A 244 3.55 -7.38 13.33
CA ALA A 244 3.75 -8.72 12.78
C ALA A 244 3.54 -9.84 13.82
N ASP A 245 2.86 -9.53 14.91
CA ASP A 245 2.47 -10.53 15.90
C ASP A 245 1.22 -11.28 15.40
N GLU A 246 1.40 -12.56 15.08
CA GLU A 246 0.36 -13.39 14.49
C GLU A 246 -0.82 -13.60 15.45
N GLU A 247 -0.57 -13.80 16.73
CA GLU A 247 -1.61 -13.98 17.74
C GLU A 247 -2.48 -12.72 17.87
N HIS A 248 -1.85 -11.55 17.82
CA HIS A 248 -2.57 -10.29 17.78
C HIS A 248 -3.38 -10.10 16.49
N LEU A 249 -2.84 -10.51 15.34
CA LEU A 249 -3.50 -10.36 14.04
C LEU A 249 -4.69 -11.31 13.89
N ARG A 250 -4.67 -12.50 14.50
CA ARG A 250 -5.81 -13.44 14.48
C ARG A 250 -7.11 -12.85 15.01
N ARG A 251 -7.05 -11.83 15.85
CA ARG A 251 -8.24 -11.08 16.31
C ARG A 251 -8.93 -10.30 15.17
N TYR A 252 -8.20 -9.98 14.12
CA TYR A 252 -8.68 -9.21 12.96
C TYR A 252 -8.84 -10.08 11.72
N ALA A 253 -8.05 -11.11 11.59
CA ALA A 253 -8.07 -12.09 10.51
C ALA A 253 -7.71 -13.47 11.09
N PRO A 254 -8.73 -14.31 11.43
CA PRO A 254 -8.49 -15.62 12.04
C PRO A 254 -7.61 -16.54 11.19
N ASN A 255 -7.71 -16.41 9.86
CA ASN A 255 -6.97 -17.20 8.87
C ASN A 255 -5.68 -16.49 8.41
N VAL A 256 -4.99 -15.79 9.31
CA VAL A 256 -3.73 -15.10 8.99
C VAL A 256 -2.52 -16.02 9.12
N THR A 257 -1.61 -15.90 8.17
CA THR A 257 -0.23 -16.43 8.24
C THR A 257 0.73 -15.24 8.20
N VAL A 258 1.74 -15.24 9.06
CA VAL A 258 2.73 -14.17 9.12
C VAL A 258 4.11 -14.70 8.74
N VAL A 259 4.75 -14.05 7.78
CA VAL A 259 6.15 -14.33 7.40
C VAL A 259 6.99 -13.09 7.71
N ARG A 260 8.00 -13.26 8.53
CA ARG A 260 8.97 -12.22 8.89
C ARG A 260 10.17 -12.30 7.97
N ILE A 261 10.56 -11.17 7.39
CA ILE A 261 11.70 -11.06 6.49
C ILE A 261 12.79 -10.25 7.19
N GLU A 262 13.76 -10.98 7.75
CA GLU A 262 14.77 -10.43 8.66
C GLU A 262 15.71 -9.42 7.99
N ARG A 263 15.95 -9.53 6.68
CA ARG A 263 16.88 -8.67 5.95
C ARG A 263 16.19 -7.59 5.13
N ALA A 264 14.99 -7.16 5.53
CA ALA A 264 14.27 -6.11 4.85
C ALA A 264 13.69 -5.10 5.85
N GLY A 265 13.49 -3.87 5.39
CA GLY A 265 12.84 -2.80 6.12
C GLY A 265 11.42 -2.55 5.61
N HIS A 266 11.06 -1.26 5.53
CA HIS A 266 9.69 -0.86 5.21
C HIS A 266 9.25 -1.24 3.80
N PHE A 267 10.11 -1.03 2.80
CA PHE A 267 9.79 -1.29 1.39
C PHE A 267 10.11 -2.74 1.02
N VAL A 268 9.54 -3.70 1.76
CA VAL A 268 9.91 -5.11 1.74
C VAL A 268 9.85 -5.73 0.35
N GLN A 269 8.88 -5.34 -0.50
CA GLN A 269 8.71 -5.82 -1.88
C GLN A 269 9.83 -5.35 -2.82
N ASN A 270 10.51 -4.24 -2.44
CA ASN A 270 11.67 -3.71 -3.16
C ASN A 270 13.00 -4.17 -2.55
N GLU A 271 13.03 -4.35 -1.21
CA GLU A 271 14.24 -4.69 -0.46
C GLU A 271 14.59 -6.18 -0.50
N ALA A 272 13.59 -7.05 -0.65
CA ALA A 272 13.74 -8.50 -0.72
C ALA A 272 12.81 -9.12 -1.77
N PRO A 273 12.89 -8.68 -3.05
CA PRO A 273 11.90 -9.05 -4.07
C PRO A 273 11.83 -10.55 -4.32
N GLU A 274 12.96 -11.26 -4.33
CA GLU A 274 13.00 -12.71 -4.55
C GLU A 274 12.28 -13.45 -3.41
N ARG A 275 12.55 -13.06 -2.15
CA ARG A 275 11.91 -13.67 -0.99
C ARG A 275 10.43 -13.37 -0.93
N VAL A 276 10.03 -12.15 -1.26
CA VAL A 276 8.62 -11.74 -1.34
C VAL A 276 7.90 -12.53 -2.42
N ASN A 277 8.49 -12.68 -3.60
CA ASN A 277 7.91 -13.45 -4.69
C ASN A 277 7.78 -14.93 -4.32
N GLU A 278 8.82 -15.52 -3.73
CA GLU A 278 8.79 -16.92 -3.26
C GLU A 278 7.63 -17.16 -2.27
N GLU A 279 7.51 -16.32 -1.25
CA GLU A 279 6.46 -16.48 -0.24
C GLU A 279 5.06 -16.23 -0.81
N LEU A 280 4.93 -15.21 -1.66
CA LEU A 280 3.67 -14.89 -2.31
C LEU A 280 3.20 -16.04 -3.20
N LEU A 281 4.06 -16.55 -4.09
CA LEU A 281 3.72 -17.62 -5.02
C LEU A 281 3.45 -18.93 -4.27
N ARG A 282 4.26 -19.29 -3.28
CA ARG A 282 4.04 -20.46 -2.43
C ARG A 282 2.66 -20.40 -1.75
N TRP A 283 2.32 -19.25 -1.19
CA TRP A 283 1.04 -19.07 -0.49
C TRP A 283 -0.16 -19.07 -1.45
N LEU A 284 0.03 -18.62 -2.68
CA LEU A 284 -0.97 -18.72 -3.74
C LEU A 284 -1.10 -20.13 -4.30
N GLY A 285 -0.21 -21.08 -3.96
CA GLY A 285 -0.24 -22.47 -4.40
C GLY A 285 0.42 -22.69 -5.76
N ARG A 286 1.49 -21.92 -6.06
CA ARG A 286 2.27 -21.99 -7.31
C ARG A 286 3.72 -22.34 -7.03
#